data_d376f6b094e26f388d8d168d66209f2a
#
_entry.id   d376f6b094e26f388d8d168d66209f2a
#
_cell.length_a   1.000
_cell.length_b   1.000
_cell.length_c   1.000
_cell.angle_alpha   90.00
_cell.angle_beta   90.00
_cell.angle_gamma   90.00
#
_symmetry.space_group_name_H-M   'P 1'
#
loop_
_entity.id
_entity.type
_entity.pdbx_description
1 polymer ?
#
loop_
_entity_poly.entity_id
_entity_poly.type
_entity_poly.pdbx_seq_one_letter_code
_entity_poly.pdbx_strand_id
1 'polypeptide(L)'
;MEKLVIAGREFNSRLFLGTGKFNSNEVMEQAILASGTEMVTVAMKRIDMDNKEDDMLKHIIHPNIQLLPNTSGVRNAEEAVFAAQLAREAFGTNWLKLEIHPVHTVCSLFVEHRIMMHISKAVNIAQI
;
A
#
# COMPACT_ATOMS: atom_id res chain seq x y z
N MET A 1 2.05 -2.66 -27.13
CA MET A 1 2.14 -1.57 -26.12
C MET A 1 3.27 -1.93 -25.18
N GLU A 2 4.13 -0.98 -24.85
CA GLU A 2 5.23 -1.21 -23.93
C GLU A 2 4.69 -1.48 -22.52
N LYS A 3 5.20 -2.53 -21.88
CA LYS A 3 4.80 -2.89 -20.52
C LYS A 3 5.34 -1.89 -19.51
N LEU A 4 4.60 -1.66 -18.45
CA LEU A 4 5.08 -0.90 -17.31
C LEU A 4 5.96 -1.82 -16.45
N VAL A 5 7.19 -1.38 -16.17
CA VAL A 5 8.11 -2.14 -15.30
C VAL A 5 8.39 -1.32 -14.05
N ILE A 6 8.08 -1.88 -12.87
CA ILE A 6 8.36 -1.27 -11.57
C ILE A 6 9.05 -2.31 -10.69
N ALA A 7 10.20 -1.97 -10.12
CA ALA A 7 11.00 -2.86 -9.27
C ALA A 7 11.20 -4.28 -9.86
N GLY A 8 11.43 -4.36 -11.18
CA GLY A 8 11.65 -5.62 -11.89
C GLY A 8 10.38 -6.43 -12.20
N ARG A 9 9.21 -6.00 -11.75
CA ARG A 9 7.92 -6.62 -12.10
C ARG A 9 7.28 -5.91 -13.28
N GLU A 10 6.85 -6.69 -14.25
CA GLU A 10 6.11 -6.20 -15.41
C GLU A 10 4.61 -6.16 -15.15
N PHE A 11 3.96 -5.07 -15.60
CA PHE A 11 2.52 -4.87 -15.54
C PHE A 11 1.97 -4.64 -16.94
N ASN A 12 0.89 -5.33 -17.29
CA ASN A 12 0.14 -5.09 -18.51
C ASN A 12 -0.83 -3.92 -18.34
N SER A 13 -1.40 -3.79 -17.15
CA SER A 13 -2.28 -2.67 -16.80
C SER A 13 -1.48 -1.51 -16.21
N ARG A 14 -1.82 -0.29 -16.62
CA ARG A 14 -1.31 0.94 -16.01
C ARG A 14 -2.29 1.53 -14.98
N LEU A 15 -3.41 0.84 -14.73
CA LEU A 15 -4.39 1.22 -13.73
C LEU A 15 -4.04 0.56 -12.40
N PHE A 16 -3.90 1.36 -11.36
CA PHE A 16 -3.78 0.92 -9.97
C PHE A 16 -5.04 1.34 -9.23
N LEU A 17 -5.69 0.41 -8.55
CA LEU A 17 -6.90 0.68 -7.79
C LEU A 17 -6.64 0.77 -6.29
N GLY A 18 -7.50 1.53 -5.61
CA GLY A 18 -7.58 1.55 -4.16
C GLY A 18 -8.80 0.77 -3.67
N THR A 19 -8.80 0.41 -2.39
CA THR A 19 -9.86 -0.34 -1.73
C THR A 19 -10.88 0.55 -1.02
N GLY A 20 -10.77 1.87 -1.16
CA GLY A 20 -11.63 2.83 -0.44
C GLY A 20 -12.97 3.10 -1.13
N LYS A 21 -13.99 3.42 -0.31
CA LYS A 21 -15.29 3.95 -0.75
C LYS A 21 -16.18 2.99 -1.56
N PHE A 22 -15.99 1.71 -1.44
CA PHE A 22 -16.96 0.72 -1.94
C PHE A 22 -18.04 0.45 -0.90
N ASN A 23 -19.23 0.09 -1.37
CA ASN A 23 -20.36 -0.19 -0.50
C ASN A 23 -20.24 -1.53 0.24
N SER A 24 -19.51 -2.49 -0.35
CA SER A 24 -19.19 -3.77 0.27
C SER A 24 -17.88 -4.34 -0.27
N ASN A 25 -17.35 -5.37 0.38
CA ASN A 25 -16.14 -6.07 -0.05
C ASN A 25 -16.37 -6.81 -1.39
N GLU A 26 -17.55 -7.37 -1.61
CA GLU A 26 -17.91 -8.05 -2.85
C GLU A 26 -17.94 -7.08 -4.04
N VAL A 27 -18.52 -5.88 -3.85
CA VAL A 27 -18.54 -4.84 -4.88
C VAL A 27 -17.13 -4.36 -5.19
N MET A 28 -16.29 -4.21 -4.17
CA MET A 28 -14.87 -3.87 -4.31
C MET A 28 -14.14 -4.93 -5.14
N GLU A 29 -14.28 -6.20 -4.81
CA GLU A 29 -13.66 -7.32 -5.53
C GLU A 29 -14.09 -7.35 -7.00
N GLN A 30 -15.40 -7.25 -7.25
CA GLN A 30 -15.93 -7.19 -8.62
C GLN A 30 -15.33 -6.03 -9.43
N ALA A 31 -15.20 -4.85 -8.83
CA ALA A 31 -14.59 -3.69 -9.48
C ALA A 31 -13.10 -3.91 -9.77
N ILE A 32 -12.37 -4.49 -8.81
CA ILE A 32 -10.96 -4.84 -8.98
C ILE A 32 -10.78 -5.80 -10.16
N LEU A 33 -11.53 -6.89 -10.18
CA LEU A 33 -11.44 -7.91 -11.23
C LEU A 33 -11.87 -7.36 -12.60
N ALA A 34 -12.98 -6.62 -12.65
CA ALA A 34 -13.49 -6.04 -13.89
C ALA A 34 -12.55 -4.96 -14.49
N SER A 35 -11.79 -4.27 -13.66
CA SER A 35 -10.86 -3.21 -14.12
C SER A 35 -9.62 -3.75 -14.82
N GLY A 36 -9.27 -5.02 -14.62
CA GLY A 36 -8.02 -5.61 -15.08
C GLY A 36 -6.78 -5.01 -14.41
N THR A 37 -6.93 -4.39 -13.23
CA THR A 37 -5.78 -3.89 -12.47
C THR A 37 -4.90 -5.04 -12.00
N GLU A 38 -3.60 -4.82 -12.02
CA GLU A 38 -2.60 -5.78 -11.50
C GLU A 38 -1.93 -5.27 -10.22
N MET A 39 -2.37 -4.09 -9.71
CA MET A 39 -1.92 -3.57 -8.42
C MET A 39 -3.06 -2.90 -7.66
N VAL A 40 -3.19 -3.22 -6.38
CA VAL A 40 -4.23 -2.69 -5.50
C VAL A 40 -3.61 -2.10 -4.24
N THR A 41 -3.94 -0.83 -3.95
CA THR A 41 -3.50 -0.17 -2.73
C THR A 41 -4.47 -0.45 -1.58
N VAL A 42 -3.94 -0.71 -0.40
CA VAL A 42 -4.73 -0.97 0.81
C VAL A 42 -4.17 -0.20 2.00
N ALA A 43 -5.02 0.52 2.71
CA ALA A 43 -4.61 1.25 3.91
C ALA A 43 -4.52 0.31 5.11
N MET A 44 -3.35 0.22 5.74
CA MET A 44 -3.10 -0.65 6.89
C MET A 44 -4.09 -0.42 8.04
N LYS A 45 -4.43 0.82 8.32
CA LYS A 45 -5.40 1.17 9.39
C LYS A 45 -6.82 0.66 9.17
N ARG A 46 -7.14 0.17 7.97
CA ARG A 46 -8.47 -0.38 7.63
C ARG A 46 -8.55 -1.89 7.84
N ILE A 47 -7.42 -2.52 8.14
CA ILE A 47 -7.33 -3.95 8.35
C ILE A 47 -7.27 -4.18 9.85
N ASP A 48 -8.24 -4.91 10.35
CA ASP A 48 -8.23 -5.39 11.73
C ASP A 48 -7.43 -6.69 11.79
N MET A 49 -6.14 -6.57 12.16
CA MET A 49 -5.24 -7.72 12.25
C MET A 49 -5.61 -8.69 13.37
N ASP A 50 -6.35 -8.23 14.37
CA ASP A 50 -6.81 -9.06 15.49
C ASP A 50 -8.13 -9.77 15.18
N ASN A 51 -8.86 -9.28 14.17
CA ASN A 51 -10.10 -9.88 13.72
C ASN A 51 -9.84 -10.93 12.63
N LYS A 52 -9.81 -12.20 13.02
CA LYS A 52 -9.66 -13.33 12.07
C LYS A 52 -10.83 -13.45 11.07
N GLU A 53 -11.91 -12.73 11.32
CA GLU A 53 -13.08 -12.64 10.44
C GLU A 53 -13.04 -11.40 9.53
N ASP A 54 -11.94 -10.62 9.55
CA ASP A 54 -11.79 -9.51 8.59
C ASP A 54 -11.79 -10.08 7.16
N ASP A 55 -12.95 -9.95 6.54
CA ASP A 55 -13.25 -10.53 5.24
C ASP A 55 -12.59 -9.74 4.09
N MET A 56 -12.12 -8.51 4.34
CA MET A 56 -11.56 -7.63 3.32
C MET A 56 -10.36 -8.25 2.61
N LEU A 57 -9.48 -8.90 3.36
CA LEU A 57 -8.27 -9.52 2.79
C LEU A 57 -8.59 -10.63 1.80
N LYS A 58 -9.64 -11.41 2.03
CA LYS A 58 -10.06 -12.49 1.13
C LYS A 58 -10.48 -11.96 -0.24
N HIS A 59 -11.04 -10.74 -0.27
CA HIS A 59 -11.53 -10.08 -1.49
C HIS A 59 -10.45 -9.34 -2.29
N ILE A 60 -9.25 -9.16 -1.73
CA ILE A 60 -8.15 -8.45 -2.42
C ILE A 60 -6.94 -9.32 -2.73
N ILE A 61 -6.84 -10.51 -2.12
CA ILE A 61 -5.73 -11.44 -2.38
C ILE A 61 -6.05 -12.28 -3.61
N HIS A 62 -5.42 -11.92 -4.74
CA HIS A 62 -5.53 -12.66 -6.00
C HIS A 62 -4.14 -12.92 -6.59
N PRO A 63 -3.93 -14.08 -7.28
CA PRO A 63 -2.60 -14.48 -7.77
C PRO A 63 -1.91 -13.46 -8.68
N ASN A 64 -2.68 -12.72 -9.45
CA ASN A 64 -2.16 -11.77 -10.44
C ASN A 64 -2.11 -10.32 -9.92
N ILE A 65 -2.57 -10.07 -8.71
CA ILE A 65 -2.66 -8.72 -8.12
C ILE A 65 -1.52 -8.52 -7.12
N GLN A 66 -0.73 -7.49 -7.35
CA GLN A 66 0.25 -7.01 -6.39
C GLN A 66 -0.45 -6.14 -5.35
N LEU A 67 -0.38 -6.52 -4.09
CA LEU A 67 -0.80 -5.64 -3.01
C LEU A 67 0.25 -4.57 -2.75
N LEU A 68 -0.22 -3.35 -2.60
CA LEU A 68 0.56 -2.17 -2.26
C LEU A 68 0.00 -1.54 -0.98
N PRO A 69 0.35 -2.08 0.20
CA PRO A 69 -0.04 -1.48 1.46
C PRO A 69 0.42 -0.03 1.56
N ASN A 70 -0.37 0.82 2.20
CA ASN A 70 0.02 2.20 2.47
C ASN A 70 -0.02 2.53 3.96
N THR A 71 0.79 3.51 4.34
CA THR A 71 0.93 3.99 5.71
C THR A 71 0.02 5.18 6.03
N SER A 72 -1.09 5.33 5.30
CA SER A 72 -2.01 6.45 5.48
C SER A 72 -2.44 6.62 6.94
N GLY A 73 -2.31 7.84 7.45
CA GLY A 73 -2.66 8.21 8.81
C GLY A 73 -1.48 8.24 9.79
N VAL A 74 -0.29 7.79 9.41
CA VAL A 74 0.91 7.98 10.23
C VAL A 74 1.35 9.44 10.22
N ARG A 75 1.95 9.90 11.32
CA ARG A 75 2.27 11.31 11.56
C ARG A 75 3.75 11.62 11.57
N ASN A 76 4.57 10.60 11.71
CA ASN A 76 6.03 10.72 11.79
C ASN A 76 6.74 9.49 11.22
N ALA A 77 8.07 9.55 11.15
CA ALA A 77 8.89 8.49 10.57
C ALA A 77 8.85 7.19 11.37
N GLU A 78 8.79 7.26 12.69
CA GLU A 78 8.77 6.09 13.57
C GLU A 78 7.48 5.29 13.39
N GLU A 79 6.34 5.97 13.38
CA GLU A 79 5.04 5.36 13.06
C GLU A 79 5.04 4.75 11.65
N ALA A 80 5.67 5.41 10.67
CA ALA A 80 5.73 4.91 9.31
C ALA A 80 6.59 3.65 9.19
N VAL A 81 7.73 3.58 9.87
CA VAL A 81 8.58 2.39 9.91
C VAL A 81 7.83 1.22 10.55
N PHE A 82 7.16 1.47 11.67
CA PHE A 82 6.36 0.44 12.34
C PHE A 82 5.24 -0.09 11.43
N ALA A 83 4.47 0.81 10.80
CA ALA A 83 3.41 0.43 9.87
C ALA A 83 3.94 -0.35 8.65
N ALA A 84 5.12 0.02 8.14
CA ALA A 84 5.77 -0.68 7.04
C ALA A 84 6.22 -2.11 7.41
N GLN A 85 6.77 -2.29 8.61
CA GLN A 85 7.16 -3.61 9.12
C GLN A 85 5.92 -4.50 9.30
N LEU A 86 4.87 -3.95 9.88
CA LEU A 86 3.59 -4.65 10.06
C LEU A 86 2.99 -5.06 8.70
N ALA A 87 3.00 -4.16 7.71
CA ALA A 87 2.53 -4.45 6.36
C ALA A 87 3.31 -5.57 5.70
N ARG A 88 4.63 -5.58 5.84
CA ARG A 88 5.50 -6.63 5.30
C ARG A 88 5.17 -7.99 5.90
N GLU A 89 4.98 -8.08 7.20
CA GLU A 89 4.60 -9.32 7.87
C GLU A 89 3.20 -9.78 7.47
N ALA A 90 2.23 -8.86 7.47
CA ALA A 90 0.83 -9.17 7.20
C ALA A 90 0.58 -9.64 5.75
N PHE A 91 1.26 -9.04 4.78
CA PHE A 91 1.03 -9.29 3.35
C PHE A 91 2.14 -10.07 2.66
N GLY A 92 3.25 -10.37 3.35
CA GLY A 92 4.40 -11.03 2.76
C GLY A 92 5.01 -10.27 1.58
N THR A 93 4.96 -8.92 1.60
CA THR A 93 5.41 -8.07 0.50
C THR A 93 6.37 -6.98 0.96
N ASN A 94 7.36 -6.65 0.13
CA ASN A 94 8.22 -5.48 0.31
C ASN A 94 7.71 -4.23 -0.42
N TRP A 95 6.58 -4.33 -1.09
CA TRP A 95 5.94 -3.19 -1.72
C TRP A 95 5.20 -2.36 -0.68
N LEU A 96 5.43 -1.06 -0.70
CA LEU A 96 4.81 -0.13 0.22
C LEU A 96 4.61 1.24 -0.43
N LYS A 97 3.44 1.80 -0.27
CA LYS A 97 3.16 3.20 -0.57
C LYS A 97 3.30 4.02 0.70
N LEU A 98 4.39 4.78 0.79
CA LEU A 98 4.65 5.62 1.95
C LEU A 98 3.80 6.90 1.89
N GLU A 99 3.01 7.10 2.92
CA GLU A 99 2.23 8.32 3.16
C GLU A 99 2.47 8.77 4.60
N ILE A 100 2.80 10.05 4.80
CA ILE A 100 2.96 10.65 6.12
C ILE A 100 2.15 11.95 6.15
N HIS A 101 1.29 12.08 7.15
CA HIS A 101 0.44 13.24 7.38
C HIS A 101 0.84 13.94 8.67
N PRO A 102 1.88 14.81 8.67
CA PRO A 102 2.30 15.53 9.86
C PRO A 102 1.18 16.47 10.35
N VAL A 103 1.00 16.49 11.66
CA VAL A 103 -0.13 17.20 12.31
C VAL A 103 -0.02 18.72 12.21
N HIS A 104 1.17 19.26 11.92
CA HIS A 104 1.39 20.70 11.75
C HIS A 104 2.37 21.01 10.62
N THR A 105 1.89 21.88 9.82
CA THR A 105 2.36 22.70 8.72
C THR A 105 3.79 23.23 8.82
N VAL A 106 4.30 23.44 7.64
CA VAL A 106 5.43 24.23 7.17
C VAL A 106 6.68 23.41 6.86
N CYS A 107 6.95 23.38 5.55
CA CYS A 107 8.14 22.79 4.93
C CYS A 107 8.15 21.27 4.74
N SER A 108 7.10 20.76 4.10
CA SER A 108 6.92 19.33 3.88
C SER A 108 7.98 18.68 2.98
N LEU A 109 8.46 19.37 1.94
CA LEU A 109 9.34 18.76 0.92
C LEU A 109 10.69 18.28 1.46
N PHE A 110 11.33 19.04 2.35
CA PHE A 110 12.63 18.65 2.91
C PHE A 110 12.54 17.58 4.01
N VAL A 111 11.43 17.57 4.74
CA VAL A 111 11.17 16.56 5.77
C VAL A 111 10.82 15.23 5.13
N GLU A 112 10.02 15.23 4.08
CA GLU A 112 9.63 14.02 3.34
C GLU A 112 10.83 13.30 2.73
N HIS A 113 11.77 14.01 2.13
CA HIS A 113 12.96 13.39 1.54
C HIS A 113 13.86 12.70 2.58
N ARG A 114 14.10 13.34 3.73
CA ARG A 114 14.89 12.74 4.82
C ARG A 114 14.19 11.57 5.49
N ILE A 115 12.88 11.64 5.63
CA ILE A 115 12.03 10.57 6.16
C ILE A 115 12.05 9.36 5.20
N MET A 116 11.89 9.60 3.89
CA MET A 116 11.98 8.57 2.86
C MET A 116 13.30 7.81 2.90
N MET A 117 14.42 8.53 3.00
CA MET A 117 15.75 7.94 3.10
C MET A 117 15.93 7.08 4.36
N HIS A 118 15.35 7.50 5.49
CA HIS A 118 15.43 6.75 6.75
C HIS A 118 14.60 5.46 6.70
N ILE A 119 13.41 5.55 6.16
CA ILE A 119 12.49 4.42 6.06
C ILE A 119 13.01 3.38 5.07
N SER A 120 13.53 3.80 3.91
CA SER A 120 14.07 2.86 2.93
C SER A 120 15.26 2.06 3.48
N LYS A 121 16.10 2.68 4.31
CA LYS A 121 17.21 2.01 5.00
C LYS A 121 16.74 1.07 6.10
N ALA A 122 15.73 1.49 6.89
CA ALA A 122 15.25 0.73 8.04
C ALA A 122 14.42 -0.51 7.65
N VAL A 123 13.73 -0.46 6.51
CA VAL A 123 12.75 -1.50 6.12
C VAL A 123 13.17 -2.24 4.84
N ASN A 124 14.28 -1.87 4.23
CA ASN A 124 14.77 -2.45 2.96
C ASN A 124 13.69 -2.45 1.85
N ILE A 125 13.03 -1.31 1.70
CA ILE A 125 11.97 -1.11 0.72
C ILE A 125 12.61 -0.72 -0.62
N ALA A 126 12.12 -1.31 -1.70
CA ALA A 126 12.44 -0.86 -3.05
C ALA A 126 11.88 0.57 -3.25
N GLN A 127 12.76 1.52 -3.58
CA GLN A 127 12.34 2.86 -3.97
C GLN A 127 11.79 2.80 -5.40
N ILE A 128 10.60 3.35 -5.58
CA ILE A 128 9.99 3.57 -6.89
C ILE A 128 10.35 4.97 -7.38
#